data_7e8fe097f6d033b310ed5275578f02d1
#
_entry.id   7e8fe097f6d033b310ed5275578f02d1
#
_cell.length_a   1.000
_cell.length_b   1.000
_cell.length_c   1.000
_cell.angle_alpha   90.00
_cell.angle_beta   90.00
_cell.angle_gamma   90.00
#
_symmetry.space_group_name_H-M   'P 1'
#
loop_
_entity.id
_entity.type
_entity.pdbx_description
1 polymer ?
#
loop_
_entity_poly.entity_id
_entity_poly.type
_entity_poly.pdbx_seq_one_letter_code
_entity_poly.pdbx_strand_id
1 'polypeptide(L)'
;VVFSAFIPVMLLVITFLPPVPVIYAAFILIGIGRGSVSIINNAVVNDNSNGRPAALNLLHMTFAAGAFIAPFITSLYTSFGLGWRAAAYTIIIGSTLSVILYVWMRIDYNWPLESKKAKENSSDSKAKPFYKNSIFYIMGFLLFLYLGLENCVNGWFVTYFKSMDIMSSTYATNLVSVTWIMVMLGRLLTAKISSKVDKNKLISGSVSYTHLRAHETELH
;
A
#
# COMPACT_ATOMS: atom_id res chain seq x y z
N VAL A 1 16.07 -0.28 -7.48
CA VAL A 1 17.05 -0.72 -6.49
C VAL A 1 17.55 0.45 -5.62
N VAL A 2 18.10 1.53 -6.21
CA VAL A 2 18.69 2.66 -5.43
C VAL A 2 17.66 3.25 -4.45
N PHE A 3 16.46 3.60 -4.91
CA PHE A 3 15.43 4.18 -4.06
C PHE A 3 14.88 3.20 -3.00
N SER A 4 14.84 1.89 -3.30
CA SER A 4 14.40 0.89 -2.32
C SER A 4 15.37 0.77 -1.14
N ALA A 5 16.65 1.06 -1.33
CA ALA A 5 17.65 1.04 -0.27
C ALA A 5 17.45 2.17 0.78
N PHE A 6 16.75 3.25 0.42
CA PHE A 6 16.44 4.30 1.40
C PHE A 6 15.60 3.78 2.58
N ILE A 7 14.76 2.76 2.37
CA ILE A 7 13.88 2.23 3.41
C ILE A 7 14.70 1.64 4.55
N PRO A 8 15.54 0.60 4.38
CA PRO A 8 16.31 0.02 5.48
C PRO A 8 17.33 0.99 6.06
N VAL A 9 18.00 1.80 5.23
CA VAL A 9 19.03 2.73 5.70
C VAL A 9 18.43 3.82 6.58
N MET A 10 17.34 4.43 6.18
CA MET A 10 16.71 5.50 6.95
C MET A 10 15.99 4.97 8.19
N LEU A 11 15.40 3.76 8.13
CA LEU A 11 14.88 3.10 9.33
C LEU A 11 15.99 2.84 10.35
N LEU A 12 17.16 2.40 9.89
CA LEU A 12 18.32 2.22 10.77
C LEU A 12 18.73 3.55 11.42
N VAL A 13 18.82 4.63 10.66
CA VAL A 13 19.11 5.97 11.19
C VAL A 13 18.12 6.37 12.28
N ILE A 14 16.82 6.13 12.08
CA ILE A 14 15.77 6.45 13.07
C ILE A 14 15.97 5.67 14.38
N THR A 15 16.51 4.45 14.35
CA THR A 15 16.73 3.66 15.59
C THR A 15 17.74 4.29 16.54
N PHE A 16 18.61 5.17 16.06
CA PHE A 16 19.55 5.95 16.89
C PHE A 16 18.95 7.18 17.54
N LEU A 17 17.65 7.48 17.30
CA LEU A 17 16.94 8.66 17.80
C LEU A 17 17.68 9.98 17.48
N PRO A 18 17.95 10.27 16.21
CA PRO A 18 18.64 11.49 15.82
C PRO A 18 17.78 12.73 16.09
N PRO A 19 18.34 13.94 15.98
CA PRO A 19 17.56 15.19 16.08
C PRO A 19 16.38 15.24 15.13
N VAL A 20 15.30 15.90 15.54
CA VAL A 20 14.01 15.95 14.82
C VAL A 20 14.15 16.28 13.32
N PRO A 21 14.96 17.25 12.87
CA PRO A 21 15.13 17.52 11.44
C PRO A 21 15.62 16.33 10.63
N VAL A 22 16.52 15.50 11.23
CA VAL A 22 17.02 14.27 10.58
C VAL A 22 15.92 13.22 10.48
N ILE A 23 15.05 13.13 11.48
CA ILE A 23 13.88 12.24 11.44
C ILE A 23 12.95 12.64 10.28
N TYR A 24 12.64 13.92 10.10
CA TYR A 24 11.85 14.40 8.96
C TYR A 24 12.51 14.04 7.62
N ALA A 25 13.79 14.30 7.47
CA ALA A 25 14.54 13.95 6.26
C ALA A 25 14.50 12.43 5.99
N ALA A 26 14.66 11.62 7.03
CA ALA A 26 14.56 10.16 6.93
C ALA A 26 13.17 9.70 6.45
N PHE A 27 12.08 10.26 6.99
CA PHE A 27 10.73 9.94 6.54
C PHE A 27 10.46 10.35 5.08
N ILE A 28 10.99 11.50 4.63
CA ILE A 28 10.91 11.93 3.23
C ILE A 28 11.59 10.90 2.33
N LEU A 29 12.80 10.46 2.67
CA LEU A 29 13.54 9.47 1.88
C LEU A 29 12.86 8.09 1.90
N ILE A 30 12.32 7.65 3.04
CA ILE A 30 11.49 6.44 3.13
C ILE A 30 10.27 6.57 2.22
N GLY A 31 9.60 7.72 2.20
CA GLY A 31 8.45 7.98 1.33
C GLY A 31 8.78 7.85 -0.15
N ILE A 32 9.91 8.43 -0.58
CA ILE A 32 10.42 8.30 -1.95
C ILE A 32 10.71 6.84 -2.27
N GLY A 33 11.37 6.11 -1.36
CA GLY A 33 11.67 4.69 -1.52
C GLY A 33 10.40 3.84 -1.68
N ARG A 34 9.43 4.00 -0.78
CA ARG A 34 8.14 3.28 -0.82
C ARG A 34 7.35 3.57 -2.08
N GLY A 35 7.25 4.84 -2.47
CA GLY A 35 6.53 5.24 -3.69
C GLY A 35 7.14 4.61 -4.93
N SER A 36 8.48 4.67 -5.06
CA SER A 36 9.19 4.07 -6.19
C SER A 36 8.98 2.56 -6.28
N VAL A 37 9.10 1.83 -5.16
CA VAL A 37 8.88 0.38 -5.09
C VAL A 37 7.44 0.03 -5.47
N SER A 38 6.46 0.75 -4.94
CA SER A 38 5.04 0.52 -5.23
C SER A 38 4.73 0.68 -6.72
N ILE A 39 5.20 1.76 -7.34
CA ILE A 39 4.98 2.02 -8.77
C ILE A 39 5.60 0.92 -9.63
N ILE A 40 6.86 0.55 -9.35
CA ILE A 40 7.57 -0.46 -10.14
C ILE A 40 6.89 -1.82 -10.00
N ASN A 41 6.54 -2.25 -8.78
CA ASN A 41 5.86 -3.52 -8.57
C ASN A 41 4.50 -3.59 -9.30
N ASN A 42 3.72 -2.51 -9.22
CA ASN A 42 2.44 -2.42 -9.93
C ASN A 42 2.64 -2.51 -11.45
N ALA A 43 3.63 -1.79 -12.00
CA ALA A 43 3.92 -1.82 -13.43
C ALA A 43 4.37 -3.22 -13.87
N VAL A 44 5.33 -3.83 -13.17
CA VAL A 44 5.84 -5.18 -13.51
C VAL A 44 4.73 -6.22 -13.46
N VAL A 45 3.89 -6.23 -12.42
CA VAL A 45 2.78 -7.18 -12.30
C VAL A 45 1.72 -6.92 -13.37
N ASN A 46 1.37 -5.66 -13.64
CA ASN A 46 0.41 -5.31 -14.67
C ASN A 46 0.85 -5.82 -16.05
N ASP A 47 2.09 -5.57 -16.40
CA ASP A 47 2.62 -5.90 -17.72
C ASP A 47 2.82 -7.42 -17.89
N ASN A 48 3.34 -8.11 -16.87
CA ASN A 48 3.49 -9.58 -16.91
C ASN A 48 2.14 -10.32 -16.83
N SER A 49 1.08 -9.68 -16.37
CA SER A 49 -0.27 -10.26 -16.32
C SER A 49 -1.16 -9.87 -17.50
N ASN A 50 -0.64 -9.18 -18.50
CA ASN A 50 -1.42 -8.62 -19.61
C ASN A 50 -2.58 -7.73 -19.11
N GLY A 51 -2.34 -6.91 -18.10
CA GLY A 51 -3.31 -5.97 -17.53
C GLY A 51 -4.48 -6.62 -16.78
N ARG A 52 -4.35 -7.86 -16.30
CA ARG A 52 -5.41 -8.54 -15.55
C ARG A 52 -5.61 -7.91 -14.16
N PRO A 53 -6.79 -7.37 -13.84
CA PRO A 53 -7.04 -6.77 -12.52
C PRO A 53 -6.83 -7.74 -11.34
N ALA A 54 -7.08 -9.03 -11.56
CA ALA A 54 -6.87 -10.07 -10.55
C ALA A 54 -5.42 -10.15 -10.06
N ALA A 55 -4.44 -9.98 -10.95
CA ALA A 55 -3.03 -10.01 -10.59
C ALA A 55 -2.64 -8.84 -9.69
N LEU A 56 -3.13 -7.61 -9.97
CA LEU A 56 -2.91 -6.44 -9.12
C LEU A 56 -3.60 -6.61 -7.76
N ASN A 57 -4.82 -7.16 -7.72
CA ASN A 57 -5.49 -7.45 -6.47
C ASN A 57 -4.72 -8.46 -5.63
N LEU A 58 -4.13 -9.50 -6.27
CA LEU A 58 -3.29 -10.47 -5.58
C LEU A 58 -2.00 -9.83 -5.02
N LEU A 59 -1.35 -8.95 -5.79
CA LEU A 59 -0.20 -8.18 -5.32
C LEU A 59 -0.57 -7.35 -4.07
N HIS A 60 -1.67 -6.64 -4.11
CA HIS A 60 -2.13 -5.85 -2.97
C HIS A 60 -2.61 -6.70 -1.79
N MET A 61 -3.04 -7.94 -2.04
CA MET A 61 -3.34 -8.90 -0.97
C MET A 61 -2.08 -9.29 -0.20
N THR A 62 -0.93 -9.46 -0.84
CA THR A 62 0.34 -9.73 -0.13
C THR A 62 0.74 -8.57 0.78
N PHE A 63 0.48 -7.33 0.35
CA PHE A 63 0.64 -6.16 1.21
C PHE A 63 -0.28 -6.22 2.45
N ALA A 64 -1.56 -6.53 2.25
CA ALA A 64 -2.52 -6.64 3.35
C ALA A 64 -2.15 -7.78 4.34
N ALA A 65 -1.62 -8.89 3.84
CA ALA A 65 -1.10 -9.97 4.69
C ALA A 65 0.08 -9.50 5.56
N GLY A 66 1.02 -8.75 5.00
CA GLY A 66 2.10 -8.12 5.76
C GLY A 66 1.59 -7.14 6.83
N ALA A 67 0.63 -6.30 6.47
CA ALA A 67 0.00 -5.33 7.38
C ALA A 67 -0.80 -6.02 8.50
N PHE A 68 -1.39 -7.20 8.24
CA PHE A 68 -2.01 -8.05 9.25
C PHE A 68 -1.00 -8.65 10.23
N ILE A 69 0.12 -9.16 9.72
CA ILE A 69 1.14 -9.85 10.54
C ILE A 69 1.94 -8.85 11.40
N ALA A 70 2.21 -7.66 10.92
CA ALA A 70 3.08 -6.68 11.59
C ALA A 70 2.64 -6.31 13.02
N PRO A 71 1.35 -6.06 13.33
CA PRO A 71 0.89 -5.79 14.69
C PRO A 71 1.13 -6.96 15.65
N PHE A 72 0.96 -8.20 15.19
CA PHE A 72 1.21 -9.40 16.00
C PHE A 72 2.69 -9.54 16.37
N ILE A 73 3.59 -9.32 15.41
CA ILE A 73 5.05 -9.32 15.67
C ILE A 73 5.39 -8.24 16.68
N THR A 74 4.83 -7.04 16.53
CA THR A 74 5.06 -5.94 17.47
C THR A 74 4.53 -6.26 18.87
N SER A 75 3.33 -6.83 18.97
CA SER A 75 2.72 -7.25 20.22
C SER A 75 3.55 -8.35 20.91
N LEU A 76 4.06 -9.31 20.13
CA LEU A 76 4.93 -10.38 20.63
C LEU A 76 6.22 -9.81 21.23
N TYR A 77 6.88 -8.88 20.54
CA TYR A 77 8.08 -8.23 21.08
C TYR A 77 7.79 -7.46 22.36
N THR A 78 6.66 -6.78 22.43
CA THR A 78 6.23 -6.06 23.64
C THR A 78 5.99 -7.02 24.80
N SER A 79 5.38 -8.20 24.57
CA SER A 79 5.15 -9.21 25.62
C SER A 79 6.44 -9.84 26.16
N PHE A 80 7.50 -9.88 25.36
CA PHE A 80 8.84 -10.29 25.79
C PHE A 80 9.67 -9.15 26.41
N GLY A 81 9.08 -7.97 26.63
CA GLY A 81 9.80 -6.81 27.15
C GLY A 81 10.78 -6.17 26.17
N LEU A 82 10.74 -6.57 24.90
CA LEU A 82 11.55 -5.97 23.85
C LEU A 82 10.88 -4.67 23.40
N GLY A 83 11.66 -3.60 23.33
CA GLY A 83 11.16 -2.29 22.93
C GLY A 83 10.85 -2.20 21.42
N TRP A 84 10.29 -1.08 20.99
CA TRP A 84 9.96 -0.78 19.59
C TRP A 84 11.14 -0.98 18.61
N ARG A 85 12.38 -0.88 19.08
CA ARG A 85 13.57 -1.14 18.25
C ARG A 85 13.63 -2.56 17.71
N ALA A 86 13.14 -3.56 18.44
CA ALA A 86 13.10 -4.94 17.96
C ALA A 86 12.18 -5.07 16.73
N ALA A 87 11.01 -4.42 16.76
CA ALA A 87 10.11 -4.34 15.60
C ALA A 87 10.78 -3.59 14.43
N ALA A 88 11.47 -2.47 14.70
CA ALA A 88 12.20 -1.73 13.69
C ALA A 88 13.29 -2.59 13.01
N TYR A 89 14.08 -3.33 13.77
CA TYR A 89 15.11 -4.24 13.22
C TYR A 89 14.51 -5.35 12.34
N THR A 90 13.35 -5.88 12.70
CA THR A 90 12.66 -6.86 11.85
C THR A 90 12.29 -6.26 10.50
N ILE A 91 11.78 -5.03 10.49
CA ILE A 91 11.45 -4.32 9.24
C ILE A 91 12.73 -4.01 8.44
N ILE A 92 13.82 -3.62 9.10
CA ILE A 92 15.12 -3.36 8.47
C ILE A 92 15.64 -4.63 7.79
N ILE A 93 15.61 -5.77 8.48
CA ILE A 93 16.04 -7.07 7.91
C ILE A 93 15.18 -7.44 6.71
N GLY A 94 13.85 -7.37 6.82
CA GLY A 94 12.92 -7.68 5.73
C GLY A 94 13.08 -6.77 4.53
N SER A 95 13.25 -5.46 4.75
CA SER A 95 13.47 -4.49 3.66
C SER A 95 14.86 -4.64 3.02
N THR A 96 15.90 -4.97 3.78
CA THR A 96 17.22 -5.29 3.25
C THR A 96 17.18 -6.55 2.38
N LEU A 97 16.50 -7.60 2.84
CA LEU A 97 16.28 -8.80 2.03
C LEU A 97 15.56 -8.47 0.73
N SER A 98 14.54 -7.62 0.79
CA SER A 98 13.83 -7.16 -0.43
C SER A 98 14.75 -6.43 -1.40
N VAL A 99 15.66 -5.57 -0.91
CA VAL A 99 16.66 -4.90 -1.75
C VAL A 99 17.60 -5.92 -2.40
N ILE A 100 18.09 -6.90 -1.65
CA ILE A 100 18.93 -7.99 -2.18
C ILE A 100 18.20 -8.76 -3.27
N LEU A 101 16.93 -9.11 -3.04
CA LEU A 101 16.10 -9.79 -4.05
C LEU A 101 15.92 -8.95 -5.31
N TYR A 102 15.72 -7.62 -5.21
CA TYR A 102 15.65 -6.73 -6.38
C TYR A 102 16.97 -6.66 -7.15
N VAL A 103 18.12 -6.75 -6.47
CA VAL A 103 19.43 -6.82 -7.12
C VAL A 103 19.59 -8.15 -7.86
N TRP A 104 19.10 -9.23 -7.24
CA TRP A 104 19.24 -10.59 -7.79
C TRP A 104 18.23 -10.88 -8.90
N MET A 105 17.03 -10.31 -8.83
CA MET A 105 16.06 -10.35 -9.92
C MET A 105 16.59 -9.53 -11.09
N ARG A 106 17.17 -10.20 -12.08
CA ARG A 106 17.46 -9.58 -13.39
C ARG A 106 16.12 -9.36 -14.09
N ILE A 107 15.57 -8.16 -13.95
CA ILE A 107 14.46 -7.72 -14.80
C ILE A 107 15.05 -7.60 -16.20
N ASP A 108 14.52 -8.34 -17.16
CA ASP A 108 15.02 -8.34 -18.52
C ASP A 108 14.91 -6.93 -19.11
N TYR A 109 16.06 -6.33 -19.44
CA TYR A 109 16.15 -4.95 -19.86
C TYR A 109 15.47 -4.68 -21.23
N ASN A 110 15.10 -5.74 -21.94
CA ASN A 110 14.40 -5.66 -23.23
C ASN A 110 12.89 -5.42 -23.10
N TRP A 111 12.34 -5.56 -21.89
CA TRP A 111 10.92 -5.36 -21.60
C TRP A 111 10.33 -3.99 -22.03
N PRO A 112 10.99 -2.82 -21.88
CA PRO A 112 10.47 -1.53 -22.38
C PRO A 112 10.43 -1.41 -23.90
N LEU A 113 11.26 -2.18 -24.63
CA LEU A 113 11.37 -2.09 -26.09
C LEU A 113 10.20 -2.78 -26.80
N GLU A 114 9.69 -3.89 -26.27
CA GLU A 114 8.50 -4.56 -26.85
C GLU A 114 7.24 -3.75 -26.59
N SER A 115 7.08 -3.14 -25.43
CA SER A 115 5.94 -2.26 -25.15
C SER A 115 5.98 -0.96 -25.97
N LYS A 116 7.17 -0.45 -26.29
CA LYS A 116 7.34 0.69 -27.21
C LYS A 116 6.98 0.31 -28.65
N LYS A 117 7.44 -0.84 -29.16
CA LYS A 117 7.11 -1.32 -30.50
C LYS A 117 5.63 -1.57 -30.67
N ALA A 118 4.95 -2.10 -29.65
CA ALA A 118 3.48 -2.26 -29.66
C ALA A 118 2.75 -0.91 -29.67
N LYS A 119 3.30 0.13 -29.04
CA LYS A 119 2.76 1.50 -29.03
C LYS A 119 3.07 2.25 -30.33
N GLU A 120 4.23 2.06 -30.93
CA GLU A 120 4.58 2.67 -32.21
C GLU A 120 3.74 2.12 -33.37
N ASN A 121 3.38 0.85 -33.33
CA ASN A 121 2.49 0.23 -34.31
C ASN A 121 1.01 0.62 -34.13
N SER A 122 0.63 1.26 -33.02
CA SER A 122 -0.71 1.79 -32.74
C SER A 122 -0.81 3.33 -32.83
N SER A 123 0.28 4.02 -33.24
CA SER A 123 0.38 5.48 -33.22
C SER A 123 -0.04 6.15 -34.53
N ASP A 124 -1.30 5.93 -34.95
CA ASP A 124 -1.92 6.84 -35.93
C ASP A 124 -2.93 7.80 -35.27
N SER A 125 -2.92 7.93 -33.98
CA SER A 125 -3.65 8.99 -33.27
C SER A 125 -2.68 9.83 -32.43
N LYS A 126 -2.64 11.13 -32.69
CA LYS A 126 -1.97 12.16 -31.84
C LYS A 126 -2.60 12.13 -30.46
N ALA A 127 -2.25 11.14 -29.63
CA ALA A 127 -2.73 11.02 -28.26
C ALA A 127 -2.28 12.25 -27.49
N LYS A 128 -3.23 13.03 -26.97
CA LYS A 128 -2.93 14.19 -26.12
C LYS A 128 -2.10 13.70 -24.92
N PRO A 129 -1.06 14.44 -24.49
CA PRO A 129 -0.27 14.06 -23.34
C PRO A 129 -1.19 13.81 -22.14
N PHE A 130 -0.95 12.75 -21.37
CA PHE A 130 -1.81 12.30 -20.26
C PHE A 130 -2.08 13.40 -19.22
N TYR A 131 -1.10 14.30 -18.99
CA TYR A 131 -1.22 15.43 -18.07
C TYR A 131 -2.17 16.55 -18.55
N LYS A 132 -2.63 16.51 -19.81
CA LYS A 132 -3.68 17.41 -20.33
C LYS A 132 -5.10 16.82 -20.18
N ASN A 133 -5.21 15.60 -19.65
CA ASN A 133 -6.50 14.95 -19.42
C ASN A 133 -7.00 15.24 -18.00
N SER A 134 -8.17 15.86 -17.88
CA SER A 134 -8.81 16.15 -16.58
C SER A 134 -9.03 14.89 -15.73
N ILE A 135 -9.27 13.75 -16.37
CA ILE A 135 -9.45 12.45 -15.68
C ILE A 135 -8.22 12.09 -14.86
N PHE A 136 -7.01 12.41 -15.37
CA PHE A 136 -5.76 12.16 -14.63
C PHE A 136 -5.77 12.87 -13.28
N TYR A 137 -6.15 14.15 -13.24
CA TYR A 137 -6.19 14.94 -12.01
C TYR A 137 -7.30 14.49 -11.06
N ILE A 138 -8.48 14.16 -11.59
CA ILE A 138 -9.59 13.65 -10.80
C ILE A 138 -9.22 12.33 -10.15
N MET A 139 -8.66 11.39 -10.90
CA MET A 139 -8.21 10.09 -10.36
C MET A 139 -7.08 10.25 -9.35
N GLY A 140 -6.13 11.16 -9.61
CA GLY A 140 -5.06 11.49 -8.67
C GLY A 140 -5.60 12.06 -7.36
N PHE A 141 -6.58 12.97 -7.42
CA PHE A 141 -7.21 13.55 -6.24
C PHE A 141 -8.03 12.53 -5.45
N LEU A 142 -8.80 11.68 -6.12
CA LEU A 142 -9.53 10.58 -5.47
C LEU A 142 -8.58 9.61 -4.76
N LEU A 143 -7.46 9.26 -5.40
CA LEU A 143 -6.44 8.40 -4.79
C LEU A 143 -5.78 9.08 -3.58
N PHE A 144 -5.51 10.39 -3.66
CA PHE A 144 -4.98 11.17 -2.54
C PHE A 144 -5.93 11.14 -1.34
N LEU A 145 -7.23 11.39 -1.55
CA LEU A 145 -8.25 11.35 -0.50
C LEU A 145 -8.36 9.95 0.12
N TYR A 146 -8.39 8.92 -0.73
CA TYR A 146 -8.49 7.53 -0.27
C TYR A 146 -7.27 7.12 0.59
N LEU A 147 -6.06 7.35 0.09
CA LEU A 147 -4.83 7.01 0.83
C LEU A 147 -4.67 7.87 2.09
N GLY A 148 -5.07 9.14 2.04
CA GLY A 148 -5.09 10.03 3.20
C GLY A 148 -5.99 9.47 4.30
N LEU A 149 -7.23 9.13 3.97
CA LEU A 149 -8.19 8.55 4.89
C LEU A 149 -7.70 7.21 5.46
N GLU A 150 -7.25 6.30 4.60
CA GLU A 150 -6.73 4.99 5.02
C GLU A 150 -5.58 5.12 6.01
N ASN A 151 -4.61 5.98 5.74
CA ASN A 151 -3.45 6.16 6.62
C ASN A 151 -3.83 6.89 7.92
N CYS A 152 -4.74 7.88 7.88
CA CYS A 152 -5.22 8.55 9.07
C CYS A 152 -5.95 7.56 10.01
N VAL A 153 -6.89 6.78 9.48
CA VAL A 153 -7.63 5.80 10.27
C VAL A 153 -6.68 4.77 10.88
N ASN A 154 -5.84 4.14 10.07
CA ASN A 154 -4.93 3.09 10.57
C ASN A 154 -3.86 3.64 11.52
N GLY A 155 -3.35 4.85 11.28
CA GLY A 155 -2.30 5.47 12.09
C GLY A 155 -2.79 5.94 13.46
N TRP A 156 -4.01 6.45 13.55
CA TRP A 156 -4.56 7.04 14.78
C TRP A 156 -5.48 6.11 15.57
N PHE A 157 -5.93 5.01 14.98
CA PHE A 157 -6.92 4.11 15.54
C PHE A 157 -6.54 3.62 16.95
N VAL A 158 -5.36 3.06 17.11
CA VAL A 158 -4.88 2.54 18.42
C VAL A 158 -4.75 3.69 19.42
N THR A 159 -4.19 4.82 19.01
CA THR A 159 -3.99 5.99 19.86
C THR A 159 -5.33 6.56 20.32
N TYR A 160 -6.31 6.66 19.42
CA TYR A 160 -7.64 7.16 19.74
C TYR A 160 -8.33 6.30 20.78
N PHE A 161 -8.45 4.99 20.56
CA PHE A 161 -9.15 4.10 21.50
C PHE A 161 -8.44 4.00 22.86
N LYS A 162 -7.12 4.10 22.87
CA LYS A 162 -6.34 4.17 24.11
C LYS A 162 -6.58 5.48 24.86
N SER A 163 -6.62 6.63 24.17
CA SER A 163 -6.82 7.94 24.80
C SER A 163 -8.22 8.12 25.37
N MET A 164 -9.21 7.44 24.81
CA MET A 164 -10.61 7.46 25.26
C MET A 164 -10.93 6.42 26.35
N ASP A 165 -9.93 5.62 26.73
CA ASP A 165 -10.06 4.51 27.72
C ASP A 165 -11.19 3.50 27.40
N ILE A 166 -11.55 3.40 26.12
CA ILE A 166 -12.62 2.51 25.64
C ILE A 166 -12.14 1.05 25.66
N MET A 167 -10.86 0.83 25.33
CA MET A 167 -10.25 -0.50 25.26
C MET A 167 -8.74 -0.46 25.53
N SER A 168 -8.20 -1.61 25.94
CA SER A 168 -6.77 -1.76 26.14
C SER A 168 -6.00 -1.65 24.82
N SER A 169 -4.73 -1.27 24.91
CA SER A 169 -3.83 -1.17 23.75
C SER A 169 -3.74 -2.47 22.95
N THR A 170 -3.80 -3.62 23.61
CA THR A 170 -3.79 -4.94 22.98
C THR A 170 -5.04 -5.17 22.12
N TYR A 171 -6.23 -4.87 22.66
CA TYR A 171 -7.47 -4.99 21.89
C TYR A 171 -7.51 -4.04 20.69
N ALA A 172 -7.09 -2.79 20.86
CA ALA A 172 -7.02 -1.82 19.76
C ALA A 172 -6.07 -2.29 18.66
N THR A 173 -4.92 -2.85 19.01
CA THR A 173 -3.94 -3.40 18.05
C THR A 173 -4.53 -4.61 17.29
N ASN A 174 -5.21 -5.51 18.00
CA ASN A 174 -5.87 -6.67 17.38
C ASN A 174 -6.97 -6.24 16.41
N LEU A 175 -7.72 -5.18 16.73
CA LEU A 175 -8.77 -4.66 15.87
C LEU A 175 -8.23 -4.09 14.56
N VAL A 176 -7.05 -3.46 14.58
CA VAL A 176 -6.33 -3.08 13.34
C VAL A 176 -6.01 -4.31 12.49
N SER A 177 -5.57 -5.40 13.11
CA SER A 177 -5.32 -6.65 12.39
C SER A 177 -6.59 -7.23 11.76
N VAL A 178 -7.73 -7.18 12.46
CA VAL A 178 -9.04 -7.59 11.90
C VAL A 178 -9.40 -6.73 10.69
N THR A 179 -9.15 -5.43 10.74
CA THR A 179 -9.39 -4.53 9.60
C THR A 179 -8.59 -4.99 8.38
N TRP A 180 -7.33 -5.36 8.54
CA TRP A 180 -6.49 -5.87 7.44
C TRP A 180 -6.94 -7.23 6.91
N ILE A 181 -7.47 -8.12 7.77
CA ILE A 181 -8.13 -9.35 7.30
C ILE A 181 -9.32 -9.02 6.39
N MET A 182 -10.16 -8.07 6.80
CA MET A 182 -11.32 -7.67 6.00
C MET A 182 -10.91 -7.03 4.67
N VAL A 183 -9.87 -6.22 4.65
CA VAL A 183 -9.27 -5.68 3.39
C VAL A 183 -8.78 -6.83 2.50
N MET A 184 -8.08 -7.81 3.06
CA MET A 184 -7.58 -8.97 2.31
C MET A 184 -8.72 -9.80 1.72
N LEU A 185 -9.75 -10.10 2.49
CA LEU A 185 -10.94 -10.81 2.02
C LEU A 185 -11.69 -10.04 0.92
N GLY A 186 -11.86 -8.73 1.10
CA GLY A 186 -12.46 -7.85 0.10
C GLY A 186 -11.69 -7.87 -1.23
N ARG A 187 -10.36 -7.85 -1.19
CA ARG A 187 -9.51 -7.94 -2.39
C ARG A 187 -9.62 -9.31 -3.08
N LEU A 188 -9.68 -10.41 -2.32
CA LEU A 188 -9.90 -11.75 -2.87
C LEU A 188 -11.28 -11.87 -3.55
N LEU A 189 -12.32 -11.37 -2.90
CA LEU A 189 -13.67 -11.35 -3.47
C LEU A 189 -13.70 -10.53 -4.75
N THR A 190 -13.13 -9.32 -4.71
CA THR A 190 -13.04 -8.46 -5.89
C THR A 190 -12.25 -9.12 -7.02
N ALA A 191 -11.14 -9.80 -6.73
CA ALA A 191 -10.37 -10.52 -7.72
C ALA A 191 -11.19 -11.62 -8.42
N LYS A 192 -12.02 -12.36 -7.68
CA LYS A 192 -12.91 -13.38 -8.23
C LYS A 192 -14.08 -12.81 -9.03
N ILE A 193 -14.67 -11.73 -8.53
CA ILE A 193 -15.88 -11.12 -9.11
C ILE A 193 -15.53 -10.28 -10.34
N SER A 194 -14.40 -9.58 -10.33
CA SER A 194 -13.97 -8.70 -11.43
C SER A 194 -13.73 -9.39 -12.77
N SER A 195 -13.57 -10.73 -12.75
CA SER A 195 -13.49 -11.54 -13.98
C SER A 195 -14.85 -11.89 -14.58
N LYS A 196 -15.94 -11.74 -13.81
CA LYS A 196 -17.30 -12.19 -14.18
C LYS A 196 -18.31 -11.04 -14.28
N VAL A 197 -18.05 -9.91 -13.65
CA VAL A 197 -18.97 -8.77 -13.55
C VAL A 197 -18.36 -7.56 -14.24
N ASP A 198 -19.19 -6.81 -14.94
CA ASP A 198 -18.80 -5.54 -15.55
C ASP A 198 -18.26 -4.56 -14.49
N LYS A 199 -17.14 -3.89 -14.82
CA LYS A 199 -16.44 -2.99 -13.88
C LYS A 199 -17.32 -1.83 -13.42
N ASN A 200 -18.18 -1.30 -14.29
CA ASN A 200 -19.05 -0.18 -13.94
C ASN A 200 -20.13 -0.62 -12.94
N LYS A 201 -20.69 -1.80 -13.10
CA LYS A 201 -21.67 -2.37 -12.15
C LYS A 201 -21.02 -2.64 -10.77
N LEU A 202 -19.77 -3.12 -10.77
CA LEU A 202 -19.02 -3.37 -9.53
C LEU A 202 -18.76 -2.05 -8.77
N ILE A 203 -18.32 -1.01 -9.48
CA ILE A 203 -18.06 0.32 -8.90
C ILE A 203 -19.38 0.92 -8.39
N SER A 204 -20.44 0.94 -9.20
CA SER A 204 -21.73 1.49 -8.80
C SER A 204 -22.32 0.77 -7.59
N GLY A 205 -22.23 -0.56 -7.53
CA GLY A 205 -22.68 -1.33 -6.37
C GLY A 205 -21.89 -1.00 -5.09
N SER A 206 -20.57 -0.83 -5.20
CA SER A 206 -19.72 -0.47 -4.05
C SER A 206 -20.04 0.93 -3.52
N VAL A 207 -20.25 1.90 -4.42
CA VAL A 207 -20.62 3.28 -4.06
C VAL A 207 -22.00 3.32 -3.41
N SER A 208 -22.99 2.62 -3.99
CA SER A 208 -24.35 2.55 -3.42
C SER A 208 -24.36 1.95 -2.02
N TYR A 209 -23.59 0.91 -1.77
CA TYR A 209 -23.46 0.31 -0.43
C TYR A 209 -22.88 1.31 0.58
N THR A 210 -21.87 2.07 0.21
CA THR A 210 -21.26 3.09 1.08
C THR A 210 -22.25 4.20 1.41
N HIS A 211 -23.04 4.66 0.45
CA HIS A 211 -24.07 5.68 0.66
C HIS A 211 -25.20 5.21 1.56
N LEU A 212 -25.73 4.01 1.34
CA LEU A 212 -26.80 3.45 2.20
C LEU A 212 -26.36 3.39 3.67
N ARG A 213 -25.13 2.98 3.94
CA ARG A 213 -24.61 2.89 5.29
C ARG A 213 -24.34 4.24 5.97
N ALA A 214 -24.00 5.25 5.20
CA ALA A 214 -23.85 6.62 5.72
C ALA A 214 -25.18 7.19 6.23
N HIS A 215 -26.31 6.89 5.57
CA HIS A 215 -27.64 7.30 6.02
C HIS A 215 -28.14 6.56 7.26
N GLU A 216 -27.71 5.33 7.50
CA GLU A 216 -28.12 4.59 8.71
C GLU A 216 -27.43 5.13 9.98
N THR A 217 -26.23 5.71 9.86
CA THR A 217 -25.49 6.29 11.00
C THR A 217 -25.97 7.67 11.42
N GLU A 218 -26.78 8.36 10.61
CA GLU A 218 -27.38 9.65 10.97
C GLU A 218 -28.72 9.49 11.73
N LEU A 219 -29.26 8.28 11.83
CA LEU A 219 -30.54 7.99 12.46
C LEU A 219 -30.43 7.48 13.91
N HIS A 220 -29.23 7.49 14.49
CA HIS A 220 -28.94 7.14 15.88
C HIS A 220 -28.05 8.19 16.53
#